data_7fd9e998f61bf61c2431bb4da25d039a
#
_entry.id   7fd9e998f61bf61c2431bb4da25d039a
#
_cell.length_a   1.000
_cell.length_b   1.000
_cell.length_c   1.000
_cell.angle_alpha   90.00
_cell.angle_beta   90.00
_cell.angle_gamma   90.00
#
_symmetry.space_group_name_H-M   'P 1'
#
loop_
_entity.id
_entity.type
_entity.pdbx_description
1 polymer ?
#
loop_
_entity_poly.entity_id
_entity_poly.type
_entity_poly.pdbx_seq_one_letter_code
_entity_poly.pdbx_strand_id
1 'polypeptide(L)'
;MIEKNIFQSWYSRELPPLVQSKIDGFLKMNPAYKYHLYTDDDMEQFVKDNYPGIIYECYKRLNIIVAKVDLWRYLILYKEGGVYLDMDSSIEKPLDELILPDDEAIMTVEKNPGIYVQWGMIFKSKHPILKRNIEYVVDNIQRNAYPNDIHKMTGPTVIS
;
A
#
# COMPACT_ATOMS: atom_id res chain seq x y z
N MET A 1 -15.59 -5.17 8.95
CA MET A 1 -14.37 -5.45 9.76
C MET A 1 -13.19 -5.48 8.81
N ILE A 2 -12.08 -4.85 9.16
CA ILE A 2 -10.82 -4.83 8.38
C ILE A 2 -10.08 -6.15 8.63
N GLU A 3 -9.49 -6.70 7.58
CA GLU A 3 -8.77 -7.95 7.62
C GLU A 3 -7.44 -7.81 8.40
N LYS A 4 -7.06 -8.85 9.15
CA LYS A 4 -5.86 -8.84 10.00
C LYS A 4 -4.60 -9.21 9.22
N ASN A 5 -4.29 -8.42 8.19
CA ASN A 5 -3.09 -8.51 7.38
C ASN A 5 -2.22 -7.26 7.55
N ILE A 6 -0.90 -7.41 7.52
CA ILE A 6 0.08 -6.31 7.46
C ILE A 6 0.97 -6.54 6.25
N PHE A 7 1.03 -5.57 5.35
CA PHE A 7 1.81 -5.62 4.11
C PHE A 7 2.93 -4.58 4.15
N GLN A 8 4.13 -5.01 3.83
CA GLN A 8 5.29 -4.15 3.58
C GLN A 8 6.01 -4.61 2.31
N SER A 9 6.76 -3.72 1.68
CA SER A 9 7.60 -4.05 0.53
C SER A 9 9.06 -3.67 0.78
N TRP A 10 9.98 -4.48 0.27
CA TRP A 10 11.41 -4.25 0.31
C TRP A 10 12.07 -4.92 -0.90
N TYR A 11 13.19 -4.37 -1.38
CA TYR A 11 13.88 -4.92 -2.55
C TYR A 11 14.48 -6.32 -2.33
N SER A 12 14.57 -6.79 -1.08
CA SER A 12 15.18 -8.07 -0.70
C SER A 12 14.41 -8.71 0.46
N ARG A 13 14.46 -10.04 0.57
CA ARG A 13 13.98 -10.76 1.76
C ARG A 13 14.96 -10.67 2.93
N GLU A 14 16.22 -10.32 2.66
CA GLU A 14 17.21 -10.04 3.69
C GLU A 14 17.04 -8.62 4.18
N LEU A 15 16.58 -8.47 5.41
CA LEU A 15 16.33 -7.18 6.03
C LEU A 15 17.52 -6.77 6.91
N PRO A 16 17.87 -5.46 6.93
CA PRO A 16 18.83 -4.96 7.91
C PRO A 16 18.36 -5.29 9.33
N PRO A 17 19.28 -5.63 10.26
CA PRO A 17 18.92 -6.05 11.63
C PRO A 17 18.02 -5.06 12.37
N LEU A 18 18.22 -3.75 12.17
CA LEU A 18 17.39 -2.72 12.78
C LEU A 18 15.95 -2.73 12.22
N VAL A 19 15.79 -2.96 10.92
CA VAL A 19 14.47 -3.07 10.28
C VAL A 19 13.76 -4.32 10.78
N GLN A 20 14.45 -5.47 10.79
CA GLN A 20 13.90 -6.72 11.30
C GLN A 20 13.44 -6.57 12.76
N SER A 21 14.27 -5.94 13.63
CA SER A 21 13.92 -5.71 15.02
C SER A 21 12.66 -4.83 15.20
N LYS A 22 12.45 -3.83 14.35
CA LYS A 22 11.21 -3.02 14.36
C LYS A 22 10.00 -3.87 13.99
N ILE A 23 10.12 -4.68 12.93
CA ILE A 23 9.05 -5.59 12.49
C ILE A 23 8.70 -6.56 13.63
N ASP A 24 9.67 -7.22 14.21
CA ASP A 24 9.48 -8.14 15.32
C ASP A 24 8.77 -7.46 16.51
N GLY A 25 9.15 -6.21 16.79
CA GLY A 25 8.53 -5.39 17.83
C GLY A 25 7.03 -5.16 17.61
N PHE A 26 6.65 -4.70 16.42
CA PHE A 26 5.22 -4.44 16.17
C PHE A 26 4.41 -5.73 15.95
N LEU A 27 5.01 -6.81 15.44
CA LEU A 27 4.33 -8.11 15.35
C LEU A 27 4.06 -8.72 16.71
N LYS A 28 4.98 -8.54 17.67
CA LYS A 28 4.76 -8.97 19.06
C LYS A 28 3.57 -8.25 19.72
N MET A 29 3.34 -6.98 19.36
CA MET A 29 2.15 -6.25 19.81
C MET A 29 0.87 -6.65 19.07
N ASN A 30 0.98 -7.24 17.88
CA ASN A 30 -0.12 -7.57 16.99
C ASN A 30 -0.14 -9.06 16.59
N PRO A 31 -0.14 -10.00 17.56
CA PRO A 31 0.04 -11.44 17.27
C PRO A 31 -1.10 -12.07 16.46
N ALA A 32 -2.25 -11.40 16.36
CA ALA A 32 -3.37 -11.84 15.56
C ALA A 32 -3.28 -11.46 14.08
N TYR A 33 -2.27 -10.63 13.72
CA TYR A 33 -2.10 -10.15 12.36
C TYR A 33 -1.09 -11.00 11.60
N LYS A 34 -1.42 -11.31 10.35
CA LYS A 34 -0.52 -12.02 9.45
C LYS A 34 0.37 -11.02 8.70
N TYR A 35 1.68 -11.20 8.82
CA TYR A 35 2.67 -10.34 8.16
C TYR A 35 3.05 -10.87 6.78
N HIS A 36 3.15 -9.97 5.83
CA HIS A 36 3.51 -10.25 4.44
C HIS A 36 4.58 -9.26 3.96
N LEU A 37 5.77 -9.76 3.68
CA LEU A 37 6.84 -9.02 3.02
C LEU A 37 6.85 -9.38 1.53
N TYR A 38 6.73 -8.35 0.68
CA TYR A 38 6.79 -8.47 -0.77
C TYR A 38 8.08 -7.88 -1.31
N THR A 39 8.79 -8.64 -2.13
CA THR A 39 9.89 -8.11 -2.94
C THR A 39 9.34 -7.48 -4.23
N ASP A 40 10.23 -6.83 -5.01
CA ASP A 40 9.84 -6.25 -6.29
C ASP A 40 9.26 -7.31 -7.24
N ASP A 41 9.87 -8.50 -7.27
CA ASP A 41 9.39 -9.64 -8.07
C ASP A 41 8.05 -10.18 -7.54
N ASP A 42 7.88 -10.26 -6.22
CA ASP A 42 6.61 -10.70 -5.62
C ASP A 42 5.46 -9.73 -5.93
N MET A 43 5.74 -8.42 -5.92
CA MET A 43 4.75 -7.40 -6.28
C MET A 43 4.34 -7.53 -7.75
N GLU A 44 5.30 -7.69 -8.67
CA GLU A 44 5.01 -7.86 -10.09
C GLU A 44 4.23 -9.15 -10.34
N GLN A 45 4.63 -10.26 -9.71
CA GLN A 45 3.91 -11.53 -9.83
C GLN A 45 2.48 -11.42 -9.28
N PHE A 46 2.30 -10.76 -8.13
CA PHE A 46 0.98 -10.50 -7.57
C PHE A 46 0.08 -9.72 -8.55
N VAL A 47 0.59 -8.65 -9.14
CA VAL A 47 -0.19 -7.84 -10.09
C VAL A 47 -0.52 -8.64 -11.34
N LYS A 48 0.43 -9.41 -11.88
CA LYS A 48 0.23 -10.27 -13.04
C LYS A 48 -0.87 -11.30 -12.83
N ASP A 49 -0.88 -11.95 -11.66
CA ASP A 49 -1.80 -13.05 -11.37
C ASP A 49 -3.21 -12.55 -11.01
N ASN A 50 -3.32 -11.40 -10.34
CA ASN A 50 -4.58 -10.93 -9.79
C ASN A 50 -5.25 -9.81 -10.60
N TYR A 51 -4.47 -9.10 -11.42
CA TYR A 51 -4.92 -7.97 -12.23
C TYR A 51 -4.38 -8.04 -13.67
N PRO A 52 -4.63 -9.17 -14.37
CA PRO A 52 -4.18 -9.31 -15.76
C PRO A 52 -4.84 -8.25 -16.67
N GLY A 53 -4.24 -8.00 -17.82
CA GLY A 53 -4.73 -7.01 -18.78
C GLY A 53 -4.24 -5.60 -18.47
N ILE A 54 -5.12 -4.60 -18.58
CA ILE A 54 -4.74 -3.19 -18.60
C ILE A 54 -3.99 -2.73 -17.33
N ILE A 55 -4.35 -3.24 -16.16
CA ILE A 55 -3.69 -2.86 -14.90
C ILE A 55 -2.25 -3.38 -14.90
N TYR A 56 -2.03 -4.63 -15.29
CA TYR A 56 -0.67 -5.18 -15.38
C TYR A 56 0.15 -4.49 -16.48
N GLU A 57 -0.45 -4.18 -17.62
CA GLU A 57 0.24 -3.41 -18.67
C GLU A 57 0.66 -2.01 -18.18
N CYS A 58 -0.21 -1.32 -17.44
CA CYS A 58 0.12 -0.05 -16.79
C CYS A 58 1.24 -0.20 -15.75
N TYR A 59 1.19 -1.24 -14.92
CA TYR A 59 2.21 -1.53 -13.92
C TYR A 59 3.60 -1.72 -14.57
N LYS A 60 3.68 -2.47 -15.68
CA LYS A 60 4.93 -2.67 -16.43
C LYS A 60 5.49 -1.38 -17.05
N ARG A 61 4.63 -0.43 -17.40
CA ARG A 61 5.05 0.87 -17.97
C ARG A 61 5.70 1.80 -16.93
N LEU A 62 5.49 1.55 -15.65
CA LEU A 62 6.13 2.31 -14.58
C LEU A 62 7.61 1.93 -14.48
N ASN A 63 8.52 2.86 -14.79
CA ASN A 63 9.96 2.65 -14.81
C ASN A 63 10.64 2.90 -13.45
N ILE A 64 9.88 3.44 -12.48
CA ILE A 64 10.38 3.82 -11.17
C ILE A 64 9.71 2.94 -10.12
N ILE A 65 10.52 2.26 -9.29
CA ILE A 65 10.02 1.33 -8.28
C ILE A 65 9.05 1.99 -7.30
N VAL A 66 9.27 3.21 -6.91
CA VAL A 66 8.35 3.95 -6.01
C VAL A 66 6.96 4.05 -6.62
N ALA A 67 6.84 4.36 -7.92
CA ALA A 67 5.55 4.42 -8.61
C ALA A 67 4.88 3.03 -8.72
N LYS A 68 5.67 1.96 -8.89
CA LYS A 68 5.17 0.58 -8.85
C LYS A 68 4.61 0.24 -7.46
N VAL A 69 5.32 0.60 -6.40
CA VAL A 69 4.86 0.41 -5.01
C VAL A 69 3.58 1.20 -4.75
N ASP A 70 3.49 2.44 -5.23
CA ASP A 70 2.30 3.29 -5.08
C ASP A 70 1.04 2.63 -5.68
N LEU A 71 1.14 2.07 -6.88
CA LEU A 71 0.02 1.35 -7.49
C LEU A 71 -0.24 0.02 -6.75
N TRP A 72 0.83 -0.73 -6.44
CA TRP A 72 0.70 -2.03 -5.79
C TRP A 72 0.03 -1.94 -4.42
N ARG A 73 0.34 -0.93 -3.59
CA ARG A 73 -0.28 -0.79 -2.26
C ARG A 73 -1.80 -0.61 -2.33
N TYR A 74 -2.31 0.05 -3.36
CA TYR A 74 -3.76 0.11 -3.60
C TYR A 74 -4.33 -1.23 -4.04
N LEU A 75 -3.62 -1.93 -4.92
CA LEU A 75 -4.07 -3.23 -5.47
C LEU A 75 -4.12 -4.31 -4.39
N ILE A 76 -3.07 -4.41 -3.55
CA ILE A 76 -3.02 -5.40 -2.47
C ILE A 76 -4.09 -5.15 -1.42
N LEU A 77 -4.26 -3.90 -0.96
CA LEU A 77 -5.29 -3.54 0.00
C LEU A 77 -6.70 -3.70 -0.58
N TYR A 78 -6.89 -3.39 -1.87
CA TYR A 78 -8.19 -3.61 -2.51
C TYR A 78 -8.57 -5.09 -2.56
N LYS A 79 -7.60 -5.96 -2.82
CA LYS A 79 -7.85 -7.40 -2.90
C LYS A 79 -7.98 -8.05 -1.55
N GLU A 80 -7.01 -7.82 -0.67
CA GLU A 80 -6.81 -8.60 0.55
C GLU A 80 -7.32 -7.87 1.80
N GLY A 81 -7.43 -6.54 1.78
CA GLY A 81 -7.70 -5.73 2.97
C GLY A 81 -6.58 -5.82 4.02
N GLY A 82 -6.63 -4.94 5.00
CA GLY A 82 -5.66 -4.89 6.09
C GLY A 82 -4.87 -3.60 6.15
N VAL A 83 -3.63 -3.67 6.58
CA VAL A 83 -2.72 -2.57 6.86
C VAL A 83 -1.55 -2.59 5.88
N TYR A 84 -1.30 -1.47 5.21
CA TYR A 84 -0.05 -1.23 4.49
C TYR A 84 0.80 -0.23 5.28
N LEU A 85 2.09 -0.50 5.39
CA LEU A 85 3.07 0.40 6.00
C LEU A 85 4.34 0.45 5.14
N ASP A 86 4.90 1.65 4.93
CA ASP A 86 6.26 1.76 4.41
C ASP A 86 7.26 1.18 5.42
N MET A 87 8.40 0.70 4.93
CA MET A 87 9.39 -0.03 5.74
C MET A 87 10.05 0.83 6.84
N ASP A 88 10.08 2.15 6.67
CA ASP A 88 10.58 3.11 7.66
C ASP A 88 9.52 3.55 8.67
N SER A 89 8.26 3.12 8.49
CA SER A 89 7.15 3.36 9.41
C SER A 89 7.11 2.34 10.54
N SER A 90 6.48 2.70 11.66
CA SER A 90 6.27 1.80 12.80
C SER A 90 4.87 1.91 13.36
N ILE A 91 4.43 0.84 14.04
CA ILE A 91 3.20 0.80 14.80
C ILE A 91 3.58 0.86 16.28
N GLU A 92 3.11 1.89 16.98
CA GLU A 92 3.45 2.15 18.39
C GLU A 92 2.40 1.62 19.38
N LYS A 93 1.24 1.22 18.88
CA LYS A 93 0.13 0.69 19.68
C LYS A 93 -0.47 -0.55 19.00
N PRO A 94 -1.12 -1.44 19.78
CA PRO A 94 -1.88 -2.54 19.18
C PRO A 94 -2.89 -2.04 18.14
N LEU A 95 -2.90 -2.65 16.96
CA LEU A 95 -3.84 -2.31 15.89
C LEU A 95 -5.30 -2.51 16.31
N ASP A 96 -5.58 -3.49 17.16
CA ASP A 96 -6.93 -3.74 17.70
C ASP A 96 -7.42 -2.62 18.66
N GLU A 97 -6.52 -1.74 19.13
CA GLU A 97 -6.90 -0.52 19.85
C GLU A 97 -7.16 0.66 18.90
N LEU A 98 -6.56 0.63 17.72
CA LEU A 98 -6.68 1.67 16.71
C LEU A 98 -7.86 1.43 15.77
N ILE A 99 -8.12 0.18 15.41
CA ILE A 99 -9.14 -0.23 14.44
C ILE A 99 -10.40 -0.65 15.18
N LEU A 100 -11.44 0.14 15.07
CA LEU A 100 -12.74 -0.18 15.65
C LEU A 100 -13.52 -1.20 14.78
N PRO A 101 -14.47 -1.96 15.36
CA PRO A 101 -15.20 -3.01 14.63
C PRO A 101 -15.93 -2.54 13.36
N ASP A 102 -16.41 -1.29 13.37
CA ASP A 102 -17.18 -0.71 12.26
C ASP A 102 -16.32 0.12 11.29
N ASP A 103 -15.02 0.24 11.55
CA ASP A 103 -14.12 0.93 10.62
C ASP A 103 -14.01 0.18 9.30
N GLU A 104 -14.03 0.93 8.21
CA GLU A 104 -13.81 0.42 6.86
C GLU A 104 -12.53 0.99 6.23
N ALA A 105 -12.08 2.18 6.70
CA ALA A 105 -10.84 2.82 6.28
C ALA A 105 -10.29 3.74 7.36
N ILE A 106 -8.97 3.70 7.56
CA ILE A 106 -8.23 4.65 8.39
C ILE A 106 -7.07 5.19 7.56
N MET A 107 -7.02 6.51 7.43
CA MET A 107 -5.98 7.22 6.69
C MET A 107 -5.39 8.32 7.56
N THR A 108 -4.09 8.51 7.45
CA THR A 108 -3.37 9.58 8.14
C THR A 108 -3.31 10.82 7.27
N VAL A 109 -3.57 11.98 7.86
CA VAL A 109 -3.46 13.28 7.21
C VAL A 109 -2.05 13.81 7.38
N GLU A 110 -1.48 14.38 6.32
CA GLU A 110 -0.21 15.08 6.39
C GLU A 110 -0.36 16.45 7.08
N LYS A 111 0.78 17.07 7.47
CA LYS A 111 0.76 18.44 8.00
C LYS A 111 0.19 19.45 6.99
N ASN A 112 0.32 19.16 5.70
CA ASN A 112 -0.27 19.97 4.64
C ASN A 112 -1.76 19.66 4.54
N PRO A 113 -2.66 20.65 4.74
CA PRO A 113 -4.10 20.41 4.72
C PRO A 113 -4.56 19.78 3.38
N GLY A 114 -5.38 18.75 3.48
CA GLY A 114 -5.98 18.10 2.31
C GLY A 114 -5.13 17.01 1.64
N ILE A 115 -3.95 16.69 2.18
CA ILE A 115 -3.14 15.58 1.68
C ILE A 115 -3.21 14.41 2.64
N TYR A 116 -3.62 13.25 2.13
CA TYR A 116 -3.54 11.97 2.84
C TYR A 116 -2.22 11.27 2.52
N VAL A 117 -1.60 10.67 3.53
CA VAL A 117 -0.37 9.92 3.32
C VAL A 117 -0.64 8.52 2.79
N GLN A 118 0.31 8.00 2.01
CA GLN A 118 0.26 6.62 1.48
C GLN A 118 1.18 5.66 2.24
N TRP A 119 2.11 6.17 3.06
CA TRP A 119 3.05 5.35 3.81
C TRP A 119 2.43 4.54 4.95
N GLY A 120 1.18 4.86 5.32
CA GLY A 120 0.39 4.11 6.31
C GLY A 120 -1.08 4.19 5.95
N MET A 121 -1.67 3.09 5.52
CA MET A 121 -3.07 2.99 5.10
C MET A 121 -3.71 1.72 5.64
N ILE A 122 -4.93 1.84 6.13
CA ILE A 122 -5.72 0.72 6.65
C ILE A 122 -7.05 0.71 5.92
N PHE A 123 -7.39 -0.40 5.27
CA PHE A 123 -8.61 -0.52 4.48
C PHE A 123 -9.20 -1.92 4.58
N LYS A 124 -10.51 -1.98 4.61
CA LYS A 124 -11.27 -3.18 4.31
C LYS A 124 -11.10 -3.54 2.82
N SER A 125 -11.06 -4.82 2.52
CA SER A 125 -11.01 -5.29 1.14
C SER A 125 -12.16 -4.74 0.30
N LYS A 126 -11.91 -4.51 -0.99
CA LYS A 126 -12.87 -3.96 -1.98
C LYS A 126 -13.43 -2.58 -1.62
N HIS A 127 -12.73 -1.82 -0.80
CA HIS A 127 -13.16 -0.48 -0.43
C HIS A 127 -13.25 0.45 -1.66
N PRO A 128 -14.35 1.24 -1.83
CA PRO A 128 -14.60 2.03 -3.02
C PRO A 128 -13.56 3.12 -3.30
N ILE A 129 -12.95 3.71 -2.26
CA ILE A 129 -11.85 4.68 -2.41
C ILE A 129 -10.66 4.02 -3.12
N LEU A 130 -10.25 2.81 -2.72
CA LEU A 130 -9.14 2.10 -3.36
C LEU A 130 -9.44 1.79 -4.83
N LYS A 131 -10.67 1.37 -5.13
CA LYS A 131 -11.11 1.13 -6.52
C LYS A 131 -10.95 2.40 -7.36
N ARG A 132 -11.46 3.52 -6.87
CA ARG A 132 -11.36 4.82 -7.55
C ARG A 132 -9.90 5.25 -7.76
N ASN A 133 -9.04 5.06 -6.76
CA ASN A 133 -7.63 5.41 -6.87
C ASN A 133 -6.90 4.55 -7.91
N ILE A 134 -7.19 3.24 -7.95
CA ILE A 134 -6.65 2.34 -8.99
C ILE A 134 -7.07 2.80 -10.37
N GLU A 135 -8.35 3.08 -10.58
CA GLU A 135 -8.89 3.57 -11.86
C GLU A 135 -8.22 4.89 -12.29
N TYR A 136 -8.02 5.80 -11.34
CA TYR A 136 -7.39 7.10 -11.60
C TYR A 136 -5.91 6.96 -11.96
N VAL A 137 -5.15 6.13 -11.23
CA VAL A 137 -3.74 5.83 -11.56
C VAL A 137 -3.62 5.20 -12.93
N VAL A 138 -4.47 4.21 -13.24
CA VAL A 138 -4.46 3.54 -14.56
C VAL A 138 -4.74 4.54 -15.67
N ASP A 139 -5.72 5.41 -15.52
CA ASP A 139 -6.03 6.46 -16.50
C ASP A 139 -4.86 7.45 -16.67
N ASN A 140 -4.24 7.89 -15.57
CA ASN A 140 -3.04 8.74 -15.61
C ASN A 140 -1.90 8.08 -16.40
N ILE A 141 -1.64 6.80 -16.16
CA ILE A 141 -0.56 6.07 -16.85
C ILE A 141 -0.89 5.89 -18.34
N GLN A 142 -2.13 5.54 -18.67
CA GLN A 142 -2.56 5.37 -20.07
C GLN A 142 -2.39 6.65 -20.87
N ARG A 143 -2.76 7.78 -20.31
CA ARG A 143 -2.68 9.10 -20.95
C ARG A 143 -1.30 9.76 -20.81
N ASN A 144 -0.38 9.14 -20.04
CA ASN A 144 0.89 9.77 -19.65
C ASN A 144 0.68 11.19 -19.11
N ALA A 145 -0.28 11.33 -18.20
CA ALA A 145 -0.79 12.64 -17.76
C ALA A 145 0.26 13.47 -17.00
N TYR A 146 1.15 12.80 -16.26
CA TYR A 146 2.17 13.45 -15.42
C TYR A 146 3.55 12.77 -15.57
N PRO A 147 4.20 12.86 -16.76
CA PRO A 147 5.39 12.08 -17.10
C PRO A 147 6.61 12.34 -16.21
N ASN A 148 6.63 13.50 -15.53
CA ASN A 148 7.73 13.92 -14.66
C ASN A 148 7.30 14.20 -13.22
N ASP A 149 6.09 13.78 -12.83
CA ASP A 149 5.53 14.03 -11.50
C ASP A 149 4.88 12.76 -10.95
N ILE A 150 5.69 11.96 -10.24
CA ILE A 150 5.24 10.70 -9.62
C ILE A 150 4.15 10.97 -8.58
N HIS A 151 4.27 12.08 -7.85
CA HIS A 151 3.32 12.43 -6.81
C HIS A 151 1.89 12.59 -7.33
N LYS A 152 1.74 13.17 -8.53
CA LYS A 152 0.45 13.28 -9.23
C LYS A 152 0.10 12.04 -10.04
N MET A 153 1.10 11.32 -10.56
CA MET A 153 0.86 10.11 -11.37
C MET A 153 0.27 8.98 -10.54
N THR A 154 0.93 8.63 -9.43
CA THR A 154 0.65 7.45 -8.59
C THR A 154 0.60 7.78 -7.10
N GLY A 155 1.18 8.90 -6.70
CA GLY A 155 1.49 9.26 -5.31
C GLY A 155 0.32 9.85 -4.51
N PRO A 156 0.60 10.54 -3.40
CA PRO A 156 -0.40 11.01 -2.43
C PRO A 156 -1.50 11.91 -3.00
N THR A 157 -1.24 12.64 -4.09
CA THR A 157 -2.27 13.47 -4.75
C THR A 157 -3.45 12.64 -5.27
N VAL A 158 -3.22 11.36 -5.57
CA VAL A 158 -4.28 10.47 -6.10
C VAL A 158 -5.33 10.15 -5.05
N ILE A 159 -4.91 9.94 -3.81
CA ILE A 159 -5.83 9.58 -2.70
C ILE A 159 -6.41 10.82 -2.01
N SER A 160 -5.86 11.98 -2.25
CA SER A 160 -6.27 13.26 -1.69
C SER A 160 -7.27 13.96 -2.58
#